data_7f671a62eaccdab816be1aa4f1304ceb
#
_entry.id   7f671a62eaccdab816be1aa4f1304ceb
#
_cell.length_a   1.000
_cell.length_b   1.000
_cell.length_c   1.000
_cell.angle_alpha   90.00
_cell.angle_beta   90.00
_cell.angle_gamma   90.00
#
_symmetry.space_group_name_H-M   'P 1'
#
loop_
_entity.id
_entity.type
_entity.pdbx_description
1 polymer ?
#
loop_
_entity_poly.entity_id
_entity_poly.type
_entity_poly.pdbx_seq_one_letter_code
_entity_poly.pdbx_strand_id
1 'polypeptide(L)'
;NGNNRNIVRKIRKMRRFKQQISAAECIEILKNTKRGVLSLIGDNGYPYGFPIDHWYCEEDGKIYFHGAKEGHKIDSIKACNKASYCVYDEGYRKEGDWALNIKSVILFGRVSLVEDEEKAREICIALTRKFTDDAEYLEKELKNAFPRVQCLELTPEHMTGKLVNES
;
A
#
# COMPACT_ATOMS: atom_id res chain seq x y z
N ASN A 1 -24.34 -24.35 -23.10
CA ASN A 1 -24.86 -23.56 -21.95
C ASN A 1 -23.94 -23.73 -20.74
N GLY A 2 -22.82 -23.05 -20.77
CA GLY A 2 -21.88 -23.02 -19.66
C GLY A 2 -22.22 -21.88 -18.69
N ASN A 3 -22.79 -22.23 -17.55
CA ASN A 3 -22.99 -21.34 -16.44
C ASN A 3 -21.59 -21.00 -15.83
N ASN A 4 -20.94 -20.00 -16.36
CA ASN A 4 -19.73 -19.42 -15.76
C ASN A 4 -20.16 -18.55 -14.57
N ARG A 5 -20.50 -19.18 -13.45
CA ARG A 5 -20.67 -18.48 -12.18
C ARG A 5 -19.28 -18.05 -11.74
N ASN A 6 -18.95 -16.79 -11.94
CA ASN A 6 -17.84 -16.13 -11.29
C ASN A 6 -18.05 -16.24 -9.77
N ILE A 7 -17.53 -17.31 -9.18
CA ILE A 7 -17.47 -17.46 -7.74
C ILE A 7 -16.41 -16.47 -7.28
N VAL A 8 -16.84 -15.26 -6.95
CA VAL A 8 -15.99 -14.32 -6.17
C VAL A 8 -15.74 -15.01 -4.83
N ARG A 9 -14.59 -15.66 -4.72
CA ARG A 9 -14.18 -16.28 -3.46
C ARG A 9 -14.07 -15.18 -2.42
N LYS A 10 -14.97 -15.20 -1.47
CA LYS A 10 -15.02 -14.24 -0.36
C LYS A 10 -13.70 -14.26 0.38
N ILE A 11 -13.04 -13.11 0.52
CA ILE A 11 -11.81 -12.99 1.30
C ILE A 11 -12.09 -13.41 2.74
N ARG A 12 -11.15 -14.16 3.32
CA ARG A 12 -11.29 -14.71 4.66
C ARG A 12 -11.46 -13.61 5.71
N LYS A 13 -12.41 -13.80 6.61
CA LYS A 13 -12.57 -12.95 7.81
C LYS A 13 -11.38 -13.12 8.75
N MET A 14 -11.05 -12.06 9.46
CA MET A 14 -10.00 -12.09 10.49
C MET A 14 -10.38 -13.06 11.62
N ARG A 15 -9.47 -13.95 11.98
CA ARG A 15 -9.67 -14.91 13.09
C ARG A 15 -9.73 -14.20 14.44
N ARG A 16 -8.82 -13.26 14.68
CA ARG A 16 -8.75 -12.49 15.93
C ARG A 16 -9.59 -11.21 15.85
N PHE A 17 -10.90 -11.38 15.60
CA PHE A 17 -11.83 -10.27 15.41
C PHE A 17 -11.95 -9.33 16.63
N LYS A 18 -11.65 -9.81 17.84
CA LYS A 18 -11.63 -8.98 19.07
C LYS A 18 -10.51 -7.96 19.09
N GLN A 19 -9.47 -8.16 18.29
CA GLN A 19 -8.34 -7.24 18.13
C GLN A 19 -8.50 -6.35 16.89
N GLN A 20 -9.58 -6.52 16.14
CA GLN A 20 -9.84 -5.75 14.94
C GLN A 20 -10.05 -4.27 15.28
N ILE A 21 -9.39 -3.41 14.56
CA ILE A 21 -9.59 -1.96 14.60
C ILE A 21 -10.55 -1.52 13.50
N SER A 22 -11.11 -0.32 13.64
CA SER A 22 -12.06 0.24 12.68
C SER A 22 -11.39 0.59 11.34
N ALA A 23 -12.21 0.74 10.31
CA ALA A 23 -11.73 1.23 9.01
C ALA A 23 -11.10 2.63 9.12
N ALA A 24 -11.65 3.51 9.94
CA ALA A 24 -11.10 4.84 10.20
C ALA A 24 -9.69 4.78 10.82
N GLU A 25 -9.47 3.88 11.78
CA GLU A 25 -8.15 3.65 12.38
C GLU A 25 -7.16 3.08 11.35
N CYS A 26 -7.60 2.18 10.47
CA CYS A 26 -6.78 1.66 9.38
C CYS A 26 -6.31 2.79 8.45
N ILE A 27 -7.20 3.70 8.09
CA ILE A 27 -6.90 4.85 7.25
C ILE A 27 -5.89 5.78 7.93
N GLU A 28 -6.04 6.05 9.23
CA GLU A 28 -5.07 6.84 9.98
C GLU A 28 -3.67 6.22 9.97
N ILE A 29 -3.56 4.91 10.08
CA ILE A 29 -2.28 4.20 9.98
C ILE A 29 -1.69 4.37 8.57
N LEU A 30 -2.48 4.21 7.52
CA LEU A 30 -2.03 4.41 6.14
C LEU A 30 -1.56 5.84 5.88
N LYS A 31 -2.22 6.84 6.49
CA LYS A 31 -1.82 8.24 6.37
C LYS A 31 -0.52 8.56 7.11
N ASN A 32 -0.33 7.98 8.27
CA ASN A 32 0.76 8.32 9.18
C ASN A 32 2.01 7.46 9.00
N THR A 33 1.93 6.37 8.25
CA THR A 33 3.08 5.53 7.90
C THR A 33 3.66 5.93 6.56
N LYS A 34 4.97 5.84 6.39
CA LYS A 34 5.65 6.22 5.15
C LYS A 34 5.76 5.08 4.16
N ARG A 35 5.91 3.86 4.66
CA ARG A 35 6.17 2.67 3.84
C ARG A 35 5.55 1.42 4.44
N GLY A 36 5.40 0.45 3.57
CA GLY A 36 4.95 -0.88 3.93
C GLY A 36 5.58 -1.92 3.02
N VAL A 37 5.04 -3.11 3.05
CA VAL A 37 5.46 -4.22 2.16
C VAL A 37 4.34 -4.50 1.16
N LEU A 38 4.64 -4.28 -0.10
CA LEU A 38 3.78 -4.66 -1.23
C LEU A 38 4.16 -6.07 -1.67
N SER A 39 3.19 -6.96 -1.73
CA SER A 39 3.39 -8.34 -2.15
C SER A 39 2.62 -8.63 -3.42
N LEU A 40 3.33 -9.14 -4.41
CA LEU A 40 2.83 -9.53 -5.73
C LEU A 40 3.04 -11.04 -5.93
N ILE A 41 2.49 -11.56 -7.02
CA ILE A 41 2.84 -12.90 -7.50
C ILE A 41 4.06 -12.75 -8.42
N GLY A 42 5.19 -13.20 -7.93
CA GLY A 42 6.46 -13.15 -8.65
C GLY A 42 6.69 -14.34 -9.56
N ASP A 43 7.93 -14.49 -10.03
CA ASP A 43 8.35 -15.57 -10.90
C ASP A 43 8.11 -16.95 -10.24
N ASN A 44 7.69 -17.91 -11.06
CA ASN A 44 7.37 -19.27 -10.63
C ASN A 44 6.30 -19.38 -9.53
N GLY A 45 5.43 -18.35 -9.43
CA GLY A 45 4.37 -18.32 -8.44
C GLY A 45 4.82 -17.98 -7.03
N TYR A 46 6.06 -17.57 -6.83
CA TYR A 46 6.52 -17.15 -5.52
C TYR A 46 5.84 -15.85 -5.08
N PRO A 47 5.41 -15.76 -3.82
CA PRO A 47 5.04 -14.46 -3.23
C PRO A 47 6.26 -13.53 -3.26
N TYR A 48 6.12 -12.41 -3.91
CA TYR A 48 7.19 -11.42 -4.06
C TYR A 48 6.84 -10.18 -3.26
N GLY A 49 7.43 -10.04 -2.06
CA GLY A 49 7.22 -8.93 -1.15
C GLY A 49 8.45 -8.02 -1.08
N PHE A 50 8.23 -6.71 -1.16
CA PHE A 50 9.30 -5.71 -1.09
C PHE A 50 8.81 -4.44 -0.37
N PRO A 51 9.70 -3.72 0.33
CA PRO A 51 9.36 -2.45 0.94
C PRO A 51 9.15 -1.37 -0.12
N ILE A 52 8.16 -0.54 0.09
CA ILE A 52 7.84 0.56 -0.82
C ILE A 52 7.16 1.70 -0.06
N ASP A 53 7.51 2.93 -0.40
CA ASP A 53 6.84 4.11 0.12
C ASP A 53 5.49 4.31 -0.55
N HIS A 54 4.49 4.75 0.22
CA HIS A 54 3.13 4.90 -0.26
C HIS A 54 2.53 6.26 0.07
N TRP A 55 1.52 6.61 -0.70
CA TRP A 55 0.60 7.69 -0.42
C TRP A 55 -0.83 7.18 -0.44
N TYR A 56 -1.55 7.36 0.67
CA TYR A 56 -2.99 7.11 0.72
C TYR A 56 -3.74 8.36 0.29
N CYS A 57 -4.54 8.26 -0.77
CA CYS A 57 -5.37 9.34 -1.27
C CYS A 57 -6.77 9.25 -0.65
N GLU A 58 -7.13 10.24 0.17
CA GLU A 58 -8.43 10.26 0.85
C GLU A 58 -9.60 10.47 -0.12
N GLU A 59 -9.38 11.16 -1.23
CA GLU A 59 -10.42 11.44 -2.22
C GLU A 59 -10.96 10.18 -2.89
N ASP A 60 -10.08 9.25 -3.25
CA ASP A 60 -10.46 8.04 -3.98
C ASP A 60 -10.32 6.73 -3.17
N GLY A 61 -9.73 6.80 -1.99
CA GLY A 61 -9.51 5.64 -1.12
C GLY A 61 -8.47 4.66 -1.65
N LYS A 62 -7.64 5.08 -2.58
CA LYS A 62 -6.59 4.25 -3.20
C LYS A 62 -5.23 4.56 -2.61
N ILE A 63 -4.31 3.64 -2.84
CA ILE A 63 -2.93 3.74 -2.38
C ILE A 63 -2.02 3.81 -3.59
N TYR A 64 -1.11 4.78 -3.57
CA TYR A 64 -0.23 5.08 -4.68
C TYR A 64 1.23 4.89 -4.31
N PHE A 65 1.99 4.44 -5.28
CA PHE A 65 3.42 4.19 -5.18
C PHE A 65 4.12 4.69 -6.43
N HIS A 66 5.43 4.75 -6.39
CA HIS A 66 6.24 4.91 -7.59
C HIS A 66 7.47 3.99 -7.56
N GLY A 67 8.03 3.76 -8.72
CA GLY A 67 9.23 2.96 -8.91
C GLY A 67 9.79 3.11 -10.31
N ALA A 68 10.71 2.23 -10.68
CA ALA A 68 11.25 2.21 -12.03
C ALA A 68 10.20 1.71 -13.03
N LYS A 69 10.37 2.11 -14.30
CA LYS A 69 9.48 1.71 -15.41
C LYS A 69 9.64 0.25 -15.84
N GLU A 70 10.72 -0.38 -15.46
CA GLU A 70 11.07 -1.75 -15.83
C GLU A 70 11.53 -2.53 -14.60
N GLY A 71 11.47 -3.84 -14.68
CA GLY A 71 11.97 -4.76 -13.68
C GLY A 71 10.94 -5.77 -13.19
N HIS A 72 11.33 -6.60 -12.24
CA HIS A 72 10.54 -7.71 -11.70
C HIS A 72 9.15 -7.26 -11.22
N LYS A 73 9.08 -6.13 -10.54
CA LYS A 73 7.84 -5.54 -10.05
C LYS A 73 6.84 -5.28 -11.18
N ILE A 74 7.29 -4.63 -12.25
CA ILE A 74 6.45 -4.29 -13.40
C ILE A 74 5.99 -5.54 -14.14
N ASP A 75 6.89 -6.48 -14.37
CA ASP A 75 6.58 -7.76 -15.02
C ASP A 75 5.56 -8.56 -14.21
N SER A 76 5.71 -8.59 -12.89
CA SER A 76 4.77 -9.26 -11.99
C SER A 76 3.38 -8.64 -12.05
N ILE A 77 3.26 -7.33 -12.05
CA ILE A 77 1.97 -6.61 -12.16
C ILE A 77 1.30 -6.91 -13.50
N LYS A 78 2.06 -6.91 -14.59
CA LYS A 78 1.53 -7.22 -15.93
C LYS A 78 1.05 -8.67 -16.04
N ALA A 79 1.73 -9.61 -15.39
CA ALA A 79 1.34 -11.01 -15.39
C ALA A 79 0.14 -11.31 -14.49
N CYS A 80 0.09 -10.71 -13.29
CA CYS A 80 -1.00 -10.84 -12.33
C CYS A 80 -1.08 -9.59 -11.47
N ASN A 81 -2.19 -8.89 -11.53
CA ASN A 81 -2.36 -7.61 -10.83
C ASN A 81 -2.86 -7.73 -9.39
N LYS A 82 -3.12 -8.94 -8.90
CA LYS A 82 -3.50 -9.17 -7.52
C LYS A 82 -2.34 -8.86 -6.59
N ALA A 83 -2.63 -8.14 -5.52
CA ALA A 83 -1.63 -7.72 -4.56
C ALA A 83 -2.17 -7.73 -3.13
N SER A 84 -1.25 -7.81 -2.18
CA SER A 84 -1.51 -7.45 -0.80
C SER A 84 -0.53 -6.37 -0.36
N TYR A 85 -0.97 -5.51 0.55
CA TYR A 85 -0.14 -4.47 1.13
C TYR A 85 -0.25 -4.49 2.64
N CYS A 86 0.88 -4.50 3.31
CA CYS A 86 0.95 -4.54 4.76
C CYS A 86 1.73 -3.34 5.29
N VAL A 87 1.11 -2.60 6.19
CA VAL A 87 1.75 -1.54 6.97
C VAL A 87 1.56 -1.80 8.46
N TYR A 88 2.47 -1.31 9.25
CA TYR A 88 2.37 -1.34 10.70
C TYR A 88 3.05 -0.11 11.29
N ASP A 89 2.59 0.31 12.47
CA ASP A 89 3.18 1.40 13.21
C ASP A 89 4.39 0.93 14.05
N GLU A 90 5.08 1.88 14.68
CA GLU A 90 6.20 1.56 15.58
C GLU A 90 5.72 1.02 16.93
N GLY A 91 4.41 1.10 17.18
CA GLY A 91 3.82 0.70 18.43
C GLY A 91 4.05 1.68 19.58
N TYR A 92 3.43 1.37 20.70
CA TYR A 92 3.59 2.14 21.92
C TYR A 92 3.51 1.24 23.16
N ARG A 93 4.14 1.67 24.25
CA ARG A 93 3.98 1.07 25.57
C ARG A 93 3.21 2.00 26.48
N LYS A 94 2.30 1.45 27.25
CA LYS A 94 1.66 2.18 28.34
C LYS A 94 2.68 2.34 29.47
N GLU A 95 2.59 3.44 30.20
CA GLU A 95 3.45 3.68 31.35
C GLU A 95 3.34 2.53 32.37
N GLY A 96 4.48 1.98 32.75
CA GLY A 96 4.55 0.83 33.68
C GLY A 96 4.26 -0.54 33.06
N ASP A 97 4.01 -0.61 31.75
CA ASP A 97 3.73 -1.86 31.05
C ASP A 97 4.91 -2.28 30.14
N TRP A 98 5.16 -3.57 30.08
CA TRP A 98 6.17 -4.16 29.20
C TRP A 98 5.65 -4.39 27.80
N ALA A 99 4.35 -4.61 27.67
CA ALA A 99 3.75 -5.02 26.42
C ALA A 99 3.78 -3.91 25.37
N LEU A 100 4.28 -4.25 24.19
CA LEU A 100 4.21 -3.38 23.03
C LEU A 100 2.85 -3.52 22.35
N ASN A 101 2.20 -2.39 22.12
CA ASN A 101 0.95 -2.31 21.39
C ASN A 101 1.25 -1.90 19.95
N ILE A 102 1.04 -2.79 18.98
CA ILE A 102 1.30 -2.54 17.57
C ILE A 102 0.00 -2.59 16.78
N LYS A 103 -0.24 -1.58 15.97
CA LYS A 103 -1.31 -1.58 14.99
C LYS A 103 -0.77 -1.93 13.61
N SER A 104 -1.46 -2.80 12.93
CA SER A 104 -1.13 -3.19 11.55
C SER A 104 -2.37 -3.19 10.67
N VAL A 105 -2.16 -2.93 9.38
CA VAL A 105 -3.19 -2.99 8.34
C VAL A 105 -2.73 -3.91 7.25
N ILE A 106 -3.60 -4.82 6.84
CA ILE A 106 -3.40 -5.65 5.64
C ILE A 106 -4.56 -5.40 4.71
N LEU A 107 -4.26 -5.08 3.48
CA LEU A 107 -5.26 -4.95 2.44
C LEU A 107 -4.93 -5.85 1.25
N PHE A 108 -5.98 -6.28 0.59
CA PHE A 108 -5.92 -7.01 -0.67
C PHE A 108 -6.58 -6.17 -1.75
N GLY A 109 -6.02 -6.19 -2.93
CA GLY A 109 -6.55 -5.41 -4.04
C GLY A 109 -5.82 -5.70 -5.35
N ARG A 110 -5.95 -4.77 -6.27
CA ARG A 110 -5.36 -4.86 -7.60
C ARG A 110 -4.50 -3.65 -7.89
N VAL A 111 -3.33 -3.90 -8.44
CA VAL A 111 -2.37 -2.86 -8.84
C VAL A 111 -2.47 -2.61 -10.33
N SER A 112 -2.53 -1.33 -10.69
CA SER A 112 -2.48 -0.87 -12.08
C SER A 112 -1.31 0.10 -12.28
N LEU A 113 -0.77 0.12 -13.48
CA LEU A 113 0.16 1.16 -13.90
C LEU A 113 -0.60 2.45 -14.16
N VAL A 114 -0.15 3.56 -13.61
CA VAL A 114 -0.74 4.88 -13.85
C VAL A 114 -0.15 5.45 -15.14
N GLU A 115 -0.99 5.66 -16.14
CA GLU A 115 -0.60 6.17 -17.46
C GLU A 115 -0.94 7.66 -17.62
N ASP A 116 -1.89 8.18 -16.85
CA ASP A 116 -2.23 9.60 -16.81
C ASP A 116 -1.08 10.40 -16.21
N GLU A 117 -0.50 11.29 -17.01
CA GLU A 117 0.67 12.09 -16.62
C GLU A 117 0.36 13.08 -15.51
N GLU A 118 -0.81 13.69 -15.51
CA GLU A 118 -1.26 14.59 -14.45
C GLU A 118 -1.39 13.87 -13.11
N LYS A 119 -2.00 12.69 -13.13
CA LYS A 119 -2.15 11.85 -11.93
C LYS A 119 -0.78 11.36 -11.44
N ALA A 120 0.09 10.93 -12.32
CA ALA A 120 1.46 10.54 -11.98
C ALA A 120 2.23 11.68 -11.32
N ARG A 121 2.08 12.90 -11.82
CA ARG A 121 2.69 14.11 -11.23
C ARG A 121 2.15 14.38 -9.83
N GLU A 122 0.85 14.32 -9.64
CA GLU A 122 0.19 14.45 -8.32
C GLU A 122 0.73 13.43 -7.31
N ILE A 123 0.85 12.17 -7.72
CA ILE A 123 1.38 11.09 -6.89
C ILE A 123 2.83 11.37 -6.47
N CYS A 124 3.67 11.77 -7.39
CA CYS A 124 5.08 12.10 -7.11
C CYS A 124 5.20 13.27 -6.14
N ILE A 125 4.37 14.30 -6.29
CA ILE A 125 4.32 15.43 -5.36
C ILE A 125 3.90 14.97 -3.97
N ALA A 126 2.83 14.21 -3.87
CA ALA A 126 2.31 13.72 -2.59
C ALA A 126 3.31 12.82 -1.86
N LEU A 127 3.97 11.91 -2.57
CA LEU A 127 5.01 11.05 -2.01
C LEU A 127 6.22 11.85 -1.51
N THR A 128 6.69 12.82 -2.29
CA THR A 128 7.82 13.67 -1.89
C THR A 128 7.49 14.49 -0.65
N ARG A 129 6.28 15.03 -0.56
CA ARG A 129 5.82 15.83 0.59
C ARG A 129 5.70 15.05 1.89
N LYS A 130 5.66 13.74 1.86
CA LYS A 130 5.74 12.90 3.07
C LYS A 130 7.12 12.95 3.73
N PHE A 131 8.14 13.36 3.00
CA PHE A 131 9.52 13.39 3.45
C PHE A 131 10.10 14.79 3.60
N THR A 132 9.60 15.76 2.84
CA THR A 132 10.11 17.15 2.87
C THR A 132 9.06 18.16 2.45
N ASP A 133 9.13 19.35 3.04
CA ASP A 133 8.35 20.52 2.65
C ASP A 133 9.16 21.48 1.74
N ASP A 134 10.39 21.11 1.38
CA ASP A 134 11.28 21.93 0.54
C ASP A 134 10.75 21.99 -0.90
N ALA A 135 10.25 23.17 -1.29
CA ALA A 135 9.69 23.39 -2.61
C ALA A 135 10.75 23.34 -3.73
N GLU A 136 12.00 23.78 -3.47
CA GLU A 136 13.08 23.71 -4.44
C GLU A 136 13.50 22.26 -4.72
N TYR A 137 13.58 21.45 -3.65
CA TYR A 137 13.85 20.03 -3.78
C TYR A 137 12.76 19.33 -4.59
N LEU A 138 11.50 19.62 -4.32
CA LEU A 138 10.36 19.06 -5.05
C LEU A 138 10.43 19.40 -6.54
N GLU A 139 10.66 20.65 -6.89
CA GLU A 139 10.80 21.07 -8.30
C GLU A 139 11.94 20.35 -9.00
N LYS A 140 13.07 20.22 -8.34
CA LYS A 140 14.24 19.51 -8.87
C LYS A 140 13.96 18.04 -9.11
N GLU A 141 13.31 17.37 -8.16
CA GLU A 141 12.90 15.96 -8.28
C GLU A 141 11.90 15.76 -9.43
N LEU A 142 10.89 16.61 -9.55
CA LEU A 142 9.93 16.56 -10.65
C LEU A 142 10.59 16.75 -12.00
N LYS A 143 11.59 17.62 -12.11
CA LYS A 143 12.31 17.85 -13.35
C LYS A 143 13.24 16.69 -13.74
N ASN A 144 13.95 16.12 -12.77
CA ASN A 144 15.03 15.17 -13.02
C ASN A 144 14.58 13.70 -12.93
N ALA A 145 13.72 13.37 -11.96
CA ALA A 145 13.32 11.99 -11.68
C ALA A 145 12.00 11.60 -12.32
N PHE A 146 11.04 12.51 -12.40
CA PHE A 146 9.70 12.22 -12.91
C PHE A 146 9.65 11.50 -14.26
N PRO A 147 10.48 11.86 -15.28
CA PRO A 147 10.45 11.16 -16.56
C PRO A 147 10.83 9.68 -16.51
N ARG A 148 11.50 9.25 -15.44
CA ARG A 148 12.00 7.87 -15.24
C ARG A 148 11.13 7.04 -14.31
N VAL A 149 10.08 7.63 -13.75
CA VAL A 149 9.26 7.02 -12.72
C VAL A 149 8.00 6.42 -13.33
N GLN A 150 7.66 5.22 -12.88
CA GLN A 150 6.35 4.61 -13.06
C GLN A 150 5.55 4.70 -11.78
N CYS A 151 4.41 5.36 -11.81
CA CYS A 151 3.47 5.37 -10.72
C CYS A 151 2.56 4.15 -10.76
N LEU A 152 2.22 3.64 -9.58
CA LEU A 152 1.37 2.47 -9.37
C LEU A 152 0.16 2.88 -8.55
N GLU A 153 -0.99 2.31 -8.89
CA GLU A 153 -2.25 2.50 -8.19
C GLU A 153 -2.74 1.16 -7.63
N LEU A 154 -2.92 1.10 -6.31
CA LEU A 154 -3.54 -0.05 -5.65
C LEU A 154 -4.98 0.31 -5.28
N THR A 155 -5.93 -0.40 -5.90
CA THR A 155 -7.36 -0.30 -5.58
C THR A 155 -7.72 -1.36 -4.55
N PRO A 156 -8.04 -0.97 -3.30
CA PRO A 156 -8.41 -1.94 -2.27
C PRO A 156 -9.72 -2.65 -2.57
N GLU A 157 -9.74 -3.96 -2.39
CA GLU A 157 -10.95 -4.78 -2.42
C GLU A 157 -11.35 -5.23 -1.01
N HIS A 158 -10.38 -5.33 -0.10
CA HIS A 158 -10.58 -5.73 1.28
C HIS A 158 -9.48 -5.16 2.16
N MET A 159 -9.85 -4.58 3.28
CA MET A 159 -8.92 -4.01 4.25
C MET A 159 -9.31 -4.41 5.65
N THR A 160 -8.36 -4.89 6.41
CA THR A 160 -8.50 -5.15 7.85
C THR A 160 -7.29 -4.64 8.61
N GLY A 161 -7.51 -4.25 9.84
CA GLY A 161 -6.45 -3.89 10.74
C GLY A 161 -6.64 -4.51 12.10
N LYS A 162 -5.57 -4.62 12.84
CA LYS A 162 -5.60 -5.14 14.22
C LYS A 162 -4.65 -4.40 15.13
N LEU A 163 -5.01 -4.37 16.41
CA LEU A 163 -4.14 -3.99 17.50
C LEU A 163 -3.68 -5.25 18.21
N VAL A 164 -2.38 -5.46 18.25
CA VAL A 164 -1.75 -6.57 18.99
C VAL A 164 -1.03 -6.01 20.19
N ASN A 165 -1.26 -6.61 21.34
CA ASN A 165 -0.48 -6.40 22.54
C ASN A 165 0.48 -7.57 22.66
N GLU A 166 1.77 -7.28 22.53
CA GLU A 166 2.85 -8.27 22.63
C GLU A 166 3.38 -8.31 24.06
N SER A 167 2.71 -9.08 24.89
CA SER A 167 3.13 -9.37 26.26
C SER A 167 3.81 -10.74 26.37
#